data_8d209bf8d668a84c1998e617e5a02eab
#
_entry.id   8d209bf8d668a84c1998e617e5a02eab
#
_cell.length_a   1.000
_cell.length_b   1.000
_cell.length_c   1.000
_cell.angle_alpha   90.00
_cell.angle_beta   90.00
_cell.angle_gamma   90.00
#
_symmetry.space_group_name_H-M   'P 1'
#
loop_
_entity.id
_entity.type
_entity.pdbx_description
1 polymer ?
#
loop_
_entity_poly.entity_id
_entity_poly.type
_entity_poly.pdbx_seq_one_letter_code
_entity_poly.pdbx_strand_id
1 'polypeptide(L)'
;MKKKFKLKDNNLPKNFNALVIKKTLSNKYILNVEKTEIKNINHDEILIKVSYSSLNYKDILLCSGNPGLVRRYPHIPGIDAAGIVVRSYSKKFKAGDSVIIVARPMGVKSSGGLAQYVKVPSNWVEKLPAGLSLKKAMIFGTAGFTAALAVHLLLKNGLKKNTYPILVSGATGGVGILSICILSRLGFRVCAITGKPEQESFLKEIGASEIIHRNEFSSYPEMPLLKVRFAGIIDNIGGDIISSGSRQLVEGGKIAAIGMASSENFQINLMPFILRGIQIIGINAESTDSALRKKIWKEIVKISKEKTLKLVYQECNIHNSINIIKKIKNNTNVGRVIVRII
;
A
#
# COMPACT_ATOMS: atom_id res chain seq x y z
N MET A 1 23.71 21.20 -20.50
CA MET A 1 22.55 22.10 -20.31
C MET A 1 21.25 21.35 -20.61
N LYS A 2 20.40 21.07 -19.60
CA LYS A 2 19.09 20.45 -19.82
C LYS A 2 18.13 21.48 -20.45
N LYS A 3 17.74 21.28 -21.70
CA LYS A 3 16.75 22.13 -22.37
C LYS A 3 15.43 22.10 -21.56
N LYS A 4 15.06 23.23 -20.96
CA LYS A 4 13.72 23.45 -20.37
C LYS A 4 12.76 23.77 -21.50
N PHE A 5 11.83 22.87 -21.81
CA PHE A 5 10.75 23.16 -22.74
C PHE A 5 9.65 23.95 -22.03
N LYS A 6 9.32 25.14 -22.52
CA LYS A 6 8.19 25.94 -22.05
C LYS A 6 6.88 25.23 -22.46
N LEU A 7 5.94 25.14 -21.54
CA LEU A 7 4.57 24.73 -21.80
C LEU A 7 3.92 25.71 -22.80
N LYS A 8 3.92 25.37 -24.09
CA LYS A 8 3.10 26.01 -25.10
C LYS A 8 2.01 25.03 -25.51
N ASP A 9 0.93 24.96 -24.70
CA ASP A 9 -0.31 24.29 -25.10
C ASP A 9 -1.48 25.07 -24.52
N ASN A 10 -2.31 25.60 -25.41
CA ASN A 10 -3.51 26.38 -25.08
C ASN A 10 -4.58 25.58 -24.31
N ASN A 11 -4.39 24.28 -24.07
CA ASN A 11 -5.40 23.39 -23.47
C ASN A 11 -5.11 22.92 -22.04
N LEU A 12 -3.98 23.31 -21.43
CA LEU A 12 -3.69 22.98 -20.04
C LEU A 12 -4.11 24.09 -19.10
N PRO A 13 -4.79 23.79 -17.99
CA PRO A 13 -5.12 24.82 -17.01
C PRO A 13 -3.83 25.38 -16.38
N LYS A 14 -3.76 26.70 -16.20
CA LYS A 14 -2.65 27.32 -15.49
C LYS A 14 -2.55 26.83 -14.05
N ASN A 15 -3.69 26.63 -13.41
CA ASN A 15 -3.81 26.19 -12.02
C ASN A 15 -4.68 24.93 -11.92
N PHE A 16 -4.43 24.10 -10.91
CA PHE A 16 -5.17 22.90 -10.59
C PHE A 16 -5.28 22.68 -9.07
N ASN A 17 -6.28 21.95 -8.63
CA ASN A 17 -6.48 21.65 -7.20
C ASN A 17 -5.57 20.48 -6.75
N ALA A 18 -4.96 20.64 -5.58
CA ALA A 18 -4.15 19.63 -4.92
C ALA A 18 -4.36 19.67 -3.40
N LEU A 19 -4.25 18.54 -2.73
CA LEU A 19 -4.09 18.47 -1.28
C LEU A 19 -2.67 18.94 -0.93
N VAL A 20 -2.55 19.99 -0.15
CA VAL A 20 -1.27 20.59 0.20
C VAL A 20 -1.04 20.52 1.70
N ILE A 21 0.15 20.08 2.08
CA ILE A 21 0.64 20.10 3.46
C ILE A 21 1.49 21.36 3.61
N LYS A 22 1.16 22.21 4.59
CA LYS A 22 1.98 23.36 5.00
C LYS A 22 2.47 23.17 6.43
N LYS A 23 3.70 23.59 6.69
CA LYS A 23 4.25 23.67 8.03
C LYS A 23 4.14 25.12 8.50
N THR A 24 3.49 25.35 9.64
CA THR A 24 3.36 26.68 10.26
C THR A 24 4.63 27.06 11.01
N LEU A 25 4.75 28.33 11.39
CA LEU A 25 5.83 28.84 12.23
C LEU A 25 5.87 28.15 13.61
N SER A 26 4.70 27.69 14.12
CA SER A 26 4.57 26.92 15.36
C SER A 26 4.82 25.42 15.18
N ASN A 27 5.44 25.00 14.09
CA ASN A 27 5.73 23.58 13.75
C ASN A 27 4.49 22.66 13.65
N LYS A 28 3.28 23.22 13.49
CA LYS A 28 2.06 22.45 13.19
C LYS A 28 1.93 22.20 11.68
N TYR A 29 1.30 21.09 11.32
CA TYR A 29 1.05 20.73 9.93
C TYR A 29 -0.43 20.92 9.59
N ILE A 30 -0.68 21.70 8.54
CA ILE A 30 -2.03 22.04 8.07
C ILE A 30 -2.24 21.41 6.69
N LEU A 31 -3.41 20.81 6.50
CA LEU A 31 -3.84 20.17 5.27
C LEU A 31 -4.98 20.98 4.66
N ASN A 32 -4.80 21.46 3.44
CA ASN A 32 -5.83 22.17 2.68
C ASN A 32 -5.83 21.71 1.22
N VAL A 33 -7.00 21.77 0.59
CA VAL A 33 -7.07 21.70 -0.88
C VAL A 33 -6.88 23.10 -1.43
N GLU A 34 -5.82 23.29 -2.21
CA GLU A 34 -5.41 24.59 -2.72
C GLU A 34 -5.14 24.54 -4.23
N LYS A 35 -5.21 25.69 -4.88
CA LYS A 35 -4.78 25.87 -6.27
C LYS A 35 -3.25 25.90 -6.31
N THR A 36 -2.66 25.11 -7.20
CA THR A 36 -1.23 25.08 -7.49
C THR A 36 -0.98 25.15 -9.00
N GLU A 37 0.24 25.44 -9.42
CA GLU A 37 0.57 25.63 -10.83
C GLU A 37 1.24 24.38 -11.42
N ILE A 38 1.01 24.14 -12.71
CA ILE A 38 1.74 23.13 -13.48
C ILE A 38 3.15 23.65 -13.77
N LYS A 39 4.14 23.02 -13.13
CA LYS A 39 5.55 23.34 -13.39
C LYS A 39 6.01 22.78 -14.72
N ASN A 40 6.99 23.42 -15.37
CA ASN A 40 7.59 22.93 -16.60
C ASN A 40 8.02 21.46 -16.50
N ILE A 41 7.84 20.72 -17.60
CA ILE A 41 8.16 19.29 -17.70
C ILE A 41 9.56 19.17 -18.32
N ASN A 42 10.39 18.31 -17.75
CA ASN A 42 11.72 17.98 -18.27
C ASN A 42 11.63 16.79 -19.25
N HIS A 43 12.69 16.54 -20.02
CA HIS A 43 12.74 15.47 -21.04
C HIS A 43 12.42 14.06 -20.54
N ASP A 44 12.71 13.76 -19.26
CA ASP A 44 12.49 12.44 -18.67
C ASP A 44 11.18 12.35 -17.89
N GLU A 45 10.35 13.40 -17.92
CA GLU A 45 9.13 13.48 -17.10
C GLU A 45 7.87 13.33 -17.96
N ILE A 46 6.84 12.84 -17.30
CA ILE A 46 5.49 12.70 -17.85
C ILE A 46 4.52 13.52 -16.99
N LEU A 47 3.64 14.27 -17.65
CA LEU A 47 2.51 14.94 -17.01
C LEU A 47 1.27 14.06 -17.15
N ILE A 48 0.65 13.78 -16.03
CA ILE A 48 -0.52 12.90 -15.93
C ILE A 48 -1.67 13.69 -15.31
N LYS A 49 -2.84 13.66 -15.96
CA LYS A 49 -4.12 14.09 -15.39
C LYS A 49 -4.64 12.95 -14.53
N VAL A 50 -4.66 13.12 -13.22
CA VAL A 50 -5.02 12.08 -12.25
C VAL A 50 -6.54 12.00 -12.15
N SER A 51 -7.07 10.78 -12.32
CA SER A 51 -8.49 10.49 -12.11
C SER A 51 -8.75 9.96 -10.71
N TYR A 52 -7.89 9.08 -10.24
CA TYR A 52 -7.97 8.45 -8.92
C TYR A 52 -6.60 8.38 -8.26
N SER A 53 -6.59 8.59 -6.96
CA SER A 53 -5.49 8.28 -6.04
C SER A 53 -5.99 7.32 -4.97
N SER A 54 -5.14 6.93 -4.02
CA SER A 54 -5.56 6.16 -2.86
C SER A 54 -4.76 6.56 -1.62
N LEU A 55 -5.35 6.42 -0.43
CA LEU A 55 -4.66 6.69 0.83
C LEU A 55 -3.95 5.45 1.34
N ASN A 56 -2.71 5.62 1.75
CA ASN A 56 -1.87 4.61 2.36
C ASN A 56 -1.32 5.12 3.70
N TYR A 57 -0.86 4.23 4.57
CA TYR A 57 -0.28 4.60 5.85
C TYR A 57 0.89 5.60 5.70
N LYS A 58 1.70 5.45 4.65
CA LYS A 58 2.79 6.39 4.33
C LYS A 58 2.28 7.81 4.06
N ASP A 59 1.11 7.97 3.42
CA ASP A 59 0.49 9.28 3.22
C ASP A 59 0.07 9.91 4.54
N ILE A 60 -0.36 9.11 5.52
CA ILE A 60 -0.72 9.60 6.85
C ILE A 60 0.52 10.10 7.60
N LEU A 61 1.64 9.37 7.51
CA LEU A 61 2.92 9.81 8.09
C LEU A 61 3.40 11.12 7.44
N LEU A 62 3.28 11.25 6.11
CA LEU A 62 3.59 12.50 5.38
C LEU A 62 2.73 13.66 5.89
N CYS A 63 1.41 13.44 5.99
CA CYS A 63 0.44 14.44 6.45
C CYS A 63 0.60 14.79 7.95
N SER A 64 1.22 13.93 8.72
CA SER A 64 1.53 14.16 10.14
C SER A 64 2.89 14.82 10.36
N GLY A 65 3.65 15.09 9.28
CA GLY A 65 4.93 15.78 9.36
C GLY A 65 6.09 14.90 9.84
N ASN A 66 6.05 13.59 9.55
CA ASN A 66 7.17 12.71 9.87
C ASN A 66 8.47 13.25 9.22
N PRO A 67 9.50 13.61 9.99
CA PRO A 67 10.68 14.32 9.50
C PRO A 67 11.53 13.48 8.54
N GLY A 68 11.44 12.16 8.61
CA GLY A 68 12.17 11.24 7.72
C GLY A 68 11.60 11.19 6.29
N LEU A 69 10.37 11.66 6.07
CA LEU A 69 9.68 11.50 4.80
C LEU A 69 9.62 12.79 3.98
N VAL A 70 9.36 13.95 4.59
CA VAL A 70 9.23 15.24 3.88
C VAL A 70 10.30 16.21 4.33
N ARG A 71 11.09 16.69 3.36
CA ARG A 71 12.20 17.63 3.62
C ARG A 71 11.82 19.09 3.39
N ARG A 72 10.82 19.36 2.55
CA ARG A 72 10.44 20.73 2.14
C ARG A 72 8.93 20.89 2.11
N TYR A 73 8.44 22.01 2.63
CA TYR A 73 7.05 22.44 2.59
C TYR A 73 6.92 23.73 1.81
N PRO A 74 5.78 24.03 1.12
CA PRO A 74 4.59 23.19 1.00
C PRO A 74 4.84 21.89 0.20
N HIS A 75 4.10 20.83 0.52
CA HIS A 75 4.24 19.51 -0.11
C HIS A 75 2.88 18.93 -0.51
N ILE A 76 2.84 18.18 -1.62
CA ILE A 76 1.64 17.47 -2.09
C ILE A 76 1.84 15.98 -1.84
N PRO A 77 1.04 15.34 -0.95
CA PRO A 77 1.13 13.91 -0.67
C PRO A 77 0.43 13.06 -1.74
N GLY A 78 0.46 11.74 -1.57
CA GLY A 78 -0.19 10.76 -2.44
C GLY A 78 0.84 9.89 -3.15
N ILE A 79 1.09 8.69 -2.59
CA ILE A 79 2.06 7.75 -3.19
C ILE A 79 1.47 6.91 -4.32
N ASP A 80 0.17 7.02 -4.56
CA ASP A 80 -0.57 6.33 -5.62
C ASP A 80 -1.24 7.31 -6.57
N ALA A 81 -1.25 6.99 -7.86
CA ALA A 81 -2.03 7.71 -8.86
C ALA A 81 -2.43 6.80 -10.02
N ALA A 82 -3.62 7.01 -10.55
CA ALA A 82 -4.09 6.45 -11.82
C ALA A 82 -4.73 7.56 -12.66
N GLY A 83 -4.37 7.66 -13.92
CA GLY A 83 -4.84 8.75 -14.78
C GLY A 83 -4.44 8.59 -16.23
N ILE A 84 -4.54 9.69 -16.96
CA ILE A 84 -4.27 9.77 -18.38
C ILE A 84 -3.04 10.65 -18.61
N VAL A 85 -2.13 10.17 -19.45
CA VAL A 85 -0.98 10.96 -19.89
C VAL A 85 -1.47 12.17 -20.69
N VAL A 86 -1.08 13.36 -20.27
CA VAL A 86 -1.38 14.61 -21.00
C VAL A 86 -0.21 15.02 -21.87
N ARG A 87 1.01 14.87 -21.34
CA ARG A 87 2.25 15.16 -22.08
C ARG A 87 3.33 14.19 -21.68
N SER A 88 4.09 13.73 -22.66
CA SER A 88 5.25 12.85 -22.47
C SER A 88 6.33 13.20 -23.49
N TYR A 89 7.57 13.21 -23.05
CA TYR A 89 8.74 13.19 -23.93
C TYR A 89 9.39 11.81 -24.01
N SER A 90 8.84 10.82 -23.27
CA SER A 90 9.30 9.43 -23.32
C SER A 90 8.74 8.72 -24.54
N LYS A 91 9.58 7.96 -25.26
CA LYS A 91 9.14 7.09 -26.36
C LYS A 91 8.18 5.96 -25.93
N LYS A 92 8.10 5.67 -24.60
CA LYS A 92 7.27 4.58 -24.05
C LYS A 92 5.81 4.99 -23.83
N PHE A 93 5.52 6.28 -23.73
CA PHE A 93 4.20 6.80 -23.41
C PHE A 93 3.81 7.96 -24.32
N LYS A 94 2.55 8.02 -24.70
CA LYS A 94 1.97 9.11 -25.51
C LYS A 94 0.76 9.71 -24.80
N ALA A 95 0.38 10.93 -25.17
CA ALA A 95 -0.85 11.56 -24.71
C ALA A 95 -2.04 10.64 -24.99
N GLY A 96 -2.95 10.49 -24.02
CA GLY A 96 -4.09 9.58 -24.04
C GLY A 96 -3.83 8.20 -23.43
N ASP A 97 -2.58 7.80 -23.19
CA ASP A 97 -2.30 6.53 -22.53
C ASP A 97 -2.85 6.53 -21.08
N SER A 98 -3.59 5.46 -20.73
CA SER A 98 -3.99 5.18 -19.35
C SER A 98 -2.82 4.60 -18.56
N VAL A 99 -2.51 5.20 -17.43
CA VAL A 99 -1.30 4.87 -16.65
C VAL A 99 -1.57 4.83 -15.15
N ILE A 100 -0.66 4.15 -14.45
CA ILE A 100 -0.63 4.06 -12.98
C ILE A 100 0.77 4.37 -12.47
N ILE A 101 0.81 4.88 -11.24
CA ILE A 101 2.03 5.02 -10.43
C ILE A 101 1.71 4.43 -9.06
N VAL A 102 2.40 3.35 -8.72
CA VAL A 102 2.15 2.56 -7.50
C VAL A 102 3.49 2.08 -6.94
N ALA A 103 3.67 2.19 -5.64
CA ALA A 103 4.90 1.79 -4.96
C ALA A 103 6.14 2.41 -5.65
N ARG A 104 6.17 3.73 -5.73
CA ARG A 104 7.27 4.54 -6.25
C ARG A 104 7.51 5.73 -5.29
N PRO A 105 8.64 6.44 -5.42
CA PRO A 105 8.95 7.58 -4.55
C PRO A 105 8.06 8.82 -4.74
N MET A 106 7.01 8.74 -5.57
CA MET A 106 6.02 9.80 -5.75
C MET A 106 5.34 10.13 -4.41
N GLY A 107 5.06 11.41 -4.16
CA GLY A 107 4.47 11.87 -2.90
C GLY A 107 5.48 11.96 -1.74
N VAL A 108 6.70 11.43 -1.91
CA VAL A 108 7.80 11.51 -0.93
C VAL A 108 8.94 12.36 -1.47
N LYS A 109 9.54 11.95 -2.59
CA LYS A 109 10.65 12.68 -3.25
C LYS A 109 10.17 13.71 -4.28
N SER A 110 8.90 13.69 -4.62
CA SER A 110 8.25 14.62 -5.56
C SER A 110 6.83 14.93 -5.09
N SER A 111 6.14 15.85 -5.76
CA SER A 111 4.68 16.02 -5.59
C SER A 111 3.95 14.72 -5.87
N GLY A 112 2.88 14.47 -5.10
CA GLY A 112 2.14 13.23 -5.11
C GLY A 112 0.82 13.27 -5.90
N GLY A 113 0.10 12.12 -5.86
CA GLY A 113 -1.11 11.86 -6.62
C GLY A 113 -2.40 12.42 -6.03
N LEU A 114 -2.38 13.05 -4.84
CA LEU A 114 -3.55 13.76 -4.29
C LEU A 114 -3.66 15.16 -4.91
N ALA A 115 -3.67 15.20 -6.24
CA ALA A 115 -3.69 16.39 -7.08
C ALA A 115 -4.29 16.08 -8.45
N GLN A 116 -4.91 17.07 -9.10
CA GLN A 116 -5.49 16.88 -10.43
C GLN A 116 -4.43 16.61 -11.52
N TYR A 117 -3.22 17.07 -11.31
CA TYR A 117 -2.08 16.79 -12.20
C TYR A 117 -0.85 16.42 -11.38
N VAL A 118 -0.12 15.44 -11.86
CA VAL A 118 1.17 15.04 -11.29
C VAL A 118 2.22 14.93 -12.39
N LYS A 119 3.42 15.38 -12.06
CA LYS A 119 4.60 15.32 -12.91
C LYS A 119 5.63 14.40 -12.27
N VAL A 120 6.02 13.35 -12.99
CA VAL A 120 6.93 12.30 -12.49
C VAL A 120 7.92 11.84 -13.55
N PRO A 121 9.06 11.25 -13.15
CA PRO A 121 9.96 10.56 -14.06
C PRO A 121 9.23 9.41 -14.79
N SER A 122 9.53 9.23 -16.08
CA SER A 122 8.88 8.23 -16.93
C SER A 122 9.09 6.79 -16.47
N ASN A 123 10.20 6.52 -15.78
CA ASN A 123 10.51 5.18 -15.24
C ASN A 123 9.69 4.80 -13.98
N TRP A 124 8.93 5.74 -13.42
CA TRP A 124 7.97 5.44 -12.33
C TRP A 124 6.59 5.05 -12.84
N VAL A 125 6.33 5.32 -14.11
CA VAL A 125 5.02 5.16 -14.72
C VAL A 125 4.89 3.78 -15.35
N GLU A 126 3.72 3.16 -15.17
CA GLU A 126 3.35 1.90 -15.79
C GLU A 126 2.05 2.09 -16.60
N LYS A 127 1.94 1.43 -17.76
CA LYS A 127 0.65 1.37 -18.46
C LYS A 127 -0.37 0.66 -17.57
N LEU A 128 -1.61 1.15 -17.59
CA LEU A 128 -2.69 0.50 -16.88
C LEU A 128 -2.79 -0.97 -17.34
N PRO A 129 -2.73 -1.95 -16.41
CA PRO A 129 -2.84 -3.36 -16.77
C PRO A 129 -4.17 -3.65 -17.47
N ALA A 130 -4.12 -4.38 -18.57
CA ALA A 130 -5.32 -4.80 -19.30
C ALA A 130 -6.27 -5.58 -18.36
N GLY A 131 -7.55 -5.24 -18.40
CA GLY A 131 -8.58 -5.80 -17.52
C GLY A 131 -8.83 -5.01 -16.22
N LEU A 132 -8.06 -3.94 -15.94
CA LEU A 132 -8.34 -2.99 -14.86
C LEU A 132 -8.90 -1.66 -15.40
N SER A 133 -9.78 -1.03 -14.64
CA SER A 133 -10.07 0.40 -14.76
C SER A 133 -9.13 1.20 -13.84
N LEU A 134 -8.98 2.51 -14.08
CA LEU A 134 -8.22 3.42 -13.23
C LEU A 134 -8.67 3.32 -11.77
N LYS A 135 -9.99 3.25 -11.54
CA LYS A 135 -10.58 3.06 -10.21
C LYS A 135 -10.15 1.75 -9.58
N LYS A 136 -10.29 0.62 -10.30
CA LYS A 136 -9.89 -0.70 -9.79
C LYS A 136 -8.40 -0.77 -9.48
N ALA A 137 -7.56 -0.15 -10.31
CA ALA A 137 -6.13 -0.07 -10.03
C ALA A 137 -5.83 0.62 -8.70
N MET A 138 -6.61 1.65 -8.31
CA MET A 138 -6.44 2.36 -7.04
C MET A 138 -7.09 1.66 -5.84
N ILE A 139 -8.08 0.78 -6.03
CA ILE A 139 -8.53 -0.13 -4.96
C ILE A 139 -7.35 -0.96 -4.47
N PHE A 140 -6.54 -1.49 -5.39
CA PHE A 140 -5.30 -2.18 -5.02
C PHE A 140 -4.23 -1.18 -4.59
N GLY A 141 -3.83 -0.26 -5.47
CA GLY A 141 -2.77 0.71 -5.20
C GLY A 141 -1.49 0.06 -4.68
N THR A 142 -0.70 0.80 -3.92
CA THR A 142 0.50 0.29 -3.24
C THR A 142 0.17 -0.82 -2.25
N ALA A 143 -0.95 -0.73 -1.53
CA ALA A 143 -1.32 -1.74 -0.54
C ALA A 143 -1.62 -3.10 -1.19
N GLY A 144 -2.40 -3.14 -2.28
CA GLY A 144 -2.72 -4.39 -2.97
C GLY A 144 -1.54 -4.95 -3.75
N PHE A 145 -0.71 -4.08 -4.33
CA PHE A 145 0.54 -4.51 -4.94
C PHE A 145 1.47 -5.18 -3.92
N THR A 146 1.61 -4.57 -2.74
CA THR A 146 2.42 -5.12 -1.64
C THR A 146 1.86 -6.44 -1.12
N ALA A 147 0.54 -6.56 -0.92
CA ALA A 147 -0.11 -7.80 -0.51
C ALA A 147 0.12 -8.93 -1.52
N ALA A 148 -0.08 -8.65 -2.81
CA ALA A 148 0.15 -9.63 -3.87
C ALA A 148 1.63 -10.04 -3.99
N LEU A 149 2.55 -9.08 -3.85
CA LEU A 149 3.99 -9.34 -3.82
C LEU A 149 4.38 -10.22 -2.63
N ALA A 150 3.85 -9.95 -1.45
CA ALA A 150 4.09 -10.74 -0.25
C ALA A 150 3.65 -12.19 -0.44
N VAL A 151 2.41 -12.40 -0.88
CA VAL A 151 1.89 -13.75 -1.18
C VAL A 151 2.74 -14.43 -2.24
N HIS A 152 3.09 -13.73 -3.32
CA HIS A 152 3.94 -14.26 -4.39
C HIS A 152 5.30 -14.72 -3.86
N LEU A 153 5.96 -13.91 -3.03
CA LEU A 153 7.27 -14.26 -2.46
C LEU A 153 7.18 -15.40 -1.45
N LEU A 154 6.14 -15.46 -0.62
CA LEU A 154 5.91 -16.60 0.26
C LEU A 154 5.78 -17.91 -0.54
N LEU A 155 4.97 -17.92 -1.60
CA LEU A 155 4.80 -19.08 -2.48
C LEU A 155 6.08 -19.46 -3.21
N LYS A 156 6.80 -18.48 -3.76
CA LYS A 156 8.09 -18.69 -4.45
C LYS A 156 9.14 -19.30 -3.51
N ASN A 157 9.10 -18.96 -2.23
CA ASN A 157 10.01 -19.49 -1.21
C ASN A 157 9.49 -20.79 -0.56
N GLY A 158 8.49 -21.46 -1.14
CA GLY A 158 8.06 -22.79 -0.75
C GLY A 158 6.92 -22.83 0.27
N LEU A 159 6.19 -21.73 0.50
CA LEU A 159 4.93 -21.80 1.24
C LEU A 159 3.96 -22.70 0.49
N LYS A 160 3.47 -23.76 1.16
CA LYS A 160 2.50 -24.72 0.61
C LYS A 160 1.20 -24.67 1.39
N LYS A 161 0.11 -25.07 0.74
CA LYS A 161 -1.15 -25.31 1.44
C LYS A 161 -0.99 -26.52 2.37
N ASN A 162 -1.43 -26.35 3.59
CA ASN A 162 -1.51 -27.40 4.62
C ASN A 162 -2.71 -27.11 5.53
N THR A 163 -2.83 -27.86 6.62
CA THR A 163 -3.93 -27.70 7.59
C THR A 163 -3.84 -26.44 8.44
N TYR A 164 -2.65 -25.82 8.51
CA TYR A 164 -2.42 -24.63 9.31
C TYR A 164 -2.74 -23.36 8.51
N PRO A 165 -3.40 -22.35 9.12
CA PRO A 165 -3.71 -21.09 8.47
C PRO A 165 -2.46 -20.22 8.26
N ILE A 166 -2.58 -19.25 7.36
CA ILE A 166 -1.65 -18.12 7.25
C ILE A 166 -2.14 -17.01 8.17
N LEU A 167 -1.26 -16.56 9.07
CA LEU A 167 -1.54 -15.45 9.95
C LEU A 167 -1.41 -14.13 9.19
N VAL A 168 -2.40 -13.23 9.33
CA VAL A 168 -2.36 -11.86 8.76
C VAL A 168 -2.55 -10.87 9.88
N SER A 169 -1.52 -10.08 10.18
CA SER A 169 -1.60 -8.99 11.16
C SER A 169 -2.10 -7.69 10.53
N GLY A 170 -2.60 -6.76 11.34
CA GLY A 170 -3.18 -5.53 10.83
C GLY A 170 -4.33 -5.81 9.85
N ALA A 171 -5.14 -6.81 10.14
CA ALA A 171 -6.12 -7.42 9.26
C ALA A 171 -7.16 -6.45 8.70
N THR A 172 -7.50 -5.38 9.43
CA THR A 172 -8.45 -4.33 9.01
C THR A 172 -7.79 -3.18 8.22
N GLY A 173 -6.46 -3.20 8.06
CA GLY A 173 -5.73 -2.23 7.25
C GLY A 173 -5.72 -2.58 5.76
N GLY A 174 -5.30 -1.63 4.92
CA GLY A 174 -5.34 -1.78 3.46
C GLY A 174 -4.58 -2.99 2.92
N VAL A 175 -3.38 -3.29 3.44
CA VAL A 175 -2.59 -4.47 3.04
C VAL A 175 -3.21 -5.74 3.61
N GLY A 176 -3.60 -5.72 4.89
CA GLY A 176 -4.17 -6.88 5.60
C GLY A 176 -5.43 -7.41 4.92
N ILE A 177 -6.40 -6.53 4.66
CA ILE A 177 -7.65 -6.90 3.97
C ILE A 177 -7.38 -7.55 2.61
N LEU A 178 -6.52 -6.94 1.80
CA LEU A 178 -6.21 -7.46 0.47
C LEU A 178 -5.39 -8.76 0.54
N SER A 179 -4.54 -8.94 1.56
CA SER A 179 -3.86 -10.20 1.82
C SER A 179 -4.84 -11.33 2.15
N ILE A 180 -5.85 -11.06 2.99
CA ILE A 180 -6.91 -12.02 3.32
C ILE A 180 -7.66 -12.42 2.05
N CYS A 181 -8.13 -11.47 1.25
CA CYS A 181 -8.82 -11.75 -0.02
C CYS A 181 -7.96 -12.59 -0.98
N ILE A 182 -6.68 -12.27 -1.13
CA ILE A 182 -5.77 -12.99 -2.02
C ILE A 182 -5.55 -14.42 -1.54
N LEU A 183 -5.23 -14.60 -0.27
CA LEU A 183 -4.96 -15.92 0.32
C LEU A 183 -6.18 -16.83 0.30
N SER A 184 -7.35 -16.31 0.70
CA SER A 184 -8.62 -17.03 0.67
C SER A 184 -8.97 -17.50 -0.74
N ARG A 185 -8.83 -16.61 -1.74
CA ARG A 185 -9.05 -16.99 -3.14
C ARG A 185 -8.09 -18.06 -3.63
N LEU A 186 -6.86 -18.06 -3.18
CA LEU A 186 -5.89 -19.10 -3.48
C LEU A 186 -6.17 -20.41 -2.70
N GLY A 187 -7.19 -20.44 -1.84
CA GLY A 187 -7.62 -21.61 -1.07
C GLY A 187 -6.76 -21.86 0.18
N PHE A 188 -6.08 -20.85 0.71
CA PHE A 188 -5.45 -20.91 2.02
C PHE A 188 -6.48 -20.64 3.11
N ARG A 189 -6.35 -21.32 4.24
CA ARG A 189 -6.98 -20.89 5.50
C ARG A 189 -6.26 -19.65 5.99
N VAL A 190 -7.02 -18.66 6.48
CA VAL A 190 -6.47 -17.38 6.93
C VAL A 190 -6.88 -17.11 8.36
N CYS A 191 -5.91 -16.88 9.23
CA CYS A 191 -6.13 -16.38 10.59
C CYS A 191 -5.82 -14.89 10.62
N ALA A 192 -6.80 -14.07 10.98
CA ALA A 192 -6.65 -12.61 11.02
C ALA A 192 -6.44 -12.12 12.44
N ILE A 193 -5.35 -11.33 12.68
CA ILE A 193 -5.18 -10.63 13.96
C ILE A 193 -5.74 -9.21 13.82
N THR A 194 -6.64 -8.85 14.75
CA THR A 194 -7.23 -7.52 14.80
C THR A 194 -7.27 -6.96 16.22
N GLY A 195 -7.15 -5.64 16.36
CA GLY A 195 -7.48 -4.91 17.58
C GLY A 195 -8.88 -4.29 17.53
N LYS A 196 -9.71 -4.70 16.55
CA LYS A 196 -11.07 -4.20 16.30
C LYS A 196 -12.04 -5.38 16.30
N PRO A 197 -12.48 -5.85 17.50
CA PRO A 197 -13.35 -7.02 17.62
C PRO A 197 -14.65 -6.86 16.86
N GLU A 198 -15.18 -5.66 16.78
CA GLU A 198 -16.41 -5.32 16.04
C GLU A 198 -16.31 -5.60 14.52
N GLN A 199 -15.10 -5.84 13.99
CA GLN A 199 -14.89 -6.14 12.57
C GLN A 199 -14.79 -7.64 12.28
N GLU A 200 -15.06 -8.51 13.24
CA GLU A 200 -14.92 -9.97 13.07
C GLU A 200 -15.81 -10.50 11.93
N SER A 201 -17.07 -10.15 11.89
CA SER A 201 -18.01 -10.56 10.83
C SER A 201 -17.52 -10.14 9.45
N PHE A 202 -17.06 -8.90 9.32
CA PHE A 202 -16.48 -8.38 8.07
C PHE A 202 -15.23 -9.14 7.65
N LEU A 203 -14.31 -9.44 8.57
CA LEU A 203 -13.10 -10.18 8.27
C LEU A 203 -13.41 -11.62 7.81
N LYS A 204 -14.42 -12.26 8.38
CA LYS A 204 -14.92 -13.58 7.93
C LYS A 204 -15.54 -13.49 6.54
N GLU A 205 -16.33 -12.46 6.26
CA GLU A 205 -16.97 -12.26 4.96
C GLU A 205 -15.95 -12.09 3.83
N ILE A 206 -14.81 -11.43 4.08
CA ILE A 206 -13.74 -11.27 3.10
C ILE A 206 -12.78 -12.46 3.02
N GLY A 207 -12.97 -13.52 3.82
CA GLY A 207 -12.31 -14.81 3.69
C GLY A 207 -11.39 -15.21 4.84
N ALA A 208 -11.40 -14.56 5.99
CA ALA A 208 -10.73 -15.07 7.18
C ALA A 208 -11.49 -16.25 7.74
N SER A 209 -10.81 -17.37 8.02
CA SER A 209 -11.37 -18.57 8.66
C SER A 209 -11.30 -18.52 10.18
N GLU A 210 -10.37 -17.76 10.70
CA GLU A 210 -10.09 -17.61 12.14
C GLU A 210 -9.79 -16.16 12.46
N ILE A 211 -10.20 -15.71 13.65
CA ILE A 211 -9.89 -14.36 14.17
C ILE A 211 -9.21 -14.51 15.52
N ILE A 212 -8.15 -13.74 15.74
CA ILE A 212 -7.47 -13.62 17.03
C ILE A 212 -7.48 -12.14 17.43
N HIS A 213 -7.85 -11.87 18.66
CA HIS A 213 -7.70 -10.55 19.22
C HIS A 213 -6.24 -10.24 19.53
N ARG A 214 -5.79 -9.03 19.22
CA ARG A 214 -4.38 -8.65 19.40
C ARG A 214 -3.87 -8.90 20.82
N ASN A 215 -4.67 -8.58 21.82
CA ASN A 215 -4.28 -8.73 23.22
C ASN A 215 -4.04 -10.20 23.61
N GLU A 216 -4.84 -11.13 23.06
CA GLU A 216 -4.66 -12.58 23.26
C GLU A 216 -3.35 -13.05 22.63
N PHE A 217 -3.02 -12.54 21.44
CA PHE A 217 -1.79 -12.92 20.73
C PHE A 217 -0.52 -12.43 21.44
N SER A 218 -0.58 -11.29 22.10
CA SER A 218 0.55 -10.70 22.84
C SER A 218 0.79 -11.34 24.22
N SER A 219 -0.15 -12.15 24.72
CA SER A 219 -0.08 -12.78 26.05
C SER A 219 0.60 -14.15 26.09
N TYR A 220 1.15 -14.64 24.96
CA TYR A 220 1.82 -15.94 24.93
C TYR A 220 3.09 -15.98 25.78
N PRO A 221 3.37 -17.12 26.47
CA PRO A 221 4.56 -17.30 27.28
C PRO A 221 5.87 -17.02 26.53
N GLU A 222 6.88 -16.54 27.22
CA GLU A 222 8.23 -16.28 26.64
C GLU A 222 9.04 -17.56 26.44
N MET A 223 8.42 -18.63 25.92
CA MET A 223 9.12 -19.87 25.57
C MET A 223 9.76 -19.75 24.17
N PRO A 224 10.95 -20.30 23.95
CA PRO A 224 11.64 -20.27 22.66
C PRO A 224 10.83 -20.89 21.52
N LEU A 225 10.08 -21.95 21.81
CA LEU A 225 9.17 -22.63 20.90
C LEU A 225 7.79 -22.76 21.53
N LEU A 226 6.77 -22.49 20.77
CA LEU A 226 5.37 -22.70 21.15
C LEU A 226 4.74 -23.80 20.28
N LYS A 227 3.52 -24.23 20.66
CA LYS A 227 2.71 -25.14 19.84
C LYS A 227 2.54 -24.55 18.44
N VAL A 228 2.78 -25.38 17.43
CA VAL A 228 2.60 -24.98 16.02
C VAL A 228 1.15 -24.60 15.74
N ARG A 229 0.94 -23.45 15.09
CA ARG A 229 -0.38 -22.93 14.74
C ARG A 229 -0.47 -22.39 13.31
N PHE A 230 0.64 -21.94 12.70
CA PHE A 230 0.61 -21.21 11.44
C PHE A 230 1.58 -21.76 10.42
N ALA A 231 1.16 -21.82 9.15
CA ALA A 231 2.03 -22.19 8.03
C ALA A 231 2.92 -21.03 7.58
N GLY A 232 2.46 -19.81 7.77
CA GLY A 232 3.18 -18.58 7.41
C GLY A 232 2.53 -17.36 8.03
N ILE A 233 3.19 -16.22 7.88
CA ILE A 233 2.73 -14.93 8.41
C ILE A 233 2.87 -13.85 7.34
N ILE A 234 1.85 -13.02 7.19
CA ILE A 234 1.94 -11.71 6.53
C ILE A 234 1.83 -10.65 7.62
N ASP A 235 2.96 -10.00 7.92
CA ASP A 235 3.00 -9.03 9.00
C ASP A 235 3.05 -7.59 8.51
N ASN A 236 2.06 -6.81 8.96
CA ASN A 236 1.88 -5.39 8.63
C ASN A 236 2.15 -4.47 9.84
N ILE A 237 2.54 -5.01 10.98
CA ILE A 237 2.58 -4.30 12.26
C ILE A 237 3.98 -4.23 12.86
N GLY A 238 4.77 -5.29 12.72
CA GLY A 238 6.07 -5.43 13.37
C GLY A 238 5.96 -5.81 14.87
N GLY A 239 7.07 -5.66 15.59
CA GLY A 239 7.15 -5.88 17.03
C GLY A 239 6.76 -7.29 17.45
N ASP A 240 5.94 -7.39 18.49
CA ASP A 240 5.56 -8.65 19.15
C ASP A 240 4.86 -9.66 18.24
N ILE A 241 4.25 -9.22 17.13
CA ILE A 241 3.62 -10.13 16.18
C ILE A 241 4.67 -11.03 15.53
N ILE A 242 5.81 -10.48 15.12
CA ILE A 242 6.92 -11.27 14.57
C ILE A 242 7.54 -12.12 15.67
N SER A 243 7.78 -11.55 16.84
CA SER A 243 8.39 -12.24 17.99
C SER A 243 7.57 -13.46 18.41
N SER A 244 6.28 -13.29 18.68
CA SER A 244 5.38 -14.36 19.11
C SER A 244 5.02 -15.33 17.98
N GLY A 245 4.80 -14.80 16.77
CA GLY A 245 4.41 -15.59 15.61
C GLY A 245 5.52 -16.54 15.14
N SER A 246 6.79 -16.10 15.16
CA SER A 246 7.93 -16.93 14.76
C SER A 246 8.01 -18.25 15.55
N ARG A 247 7.65 -18.23 16.82
CA ARG A 247 7.67 -19.38 17.73
C ARG A 247 6.55 -20.38 17.47
N GLN A 248 5.53 -20.03 16.68
CA GLN A 248 4.33 -20.81 16.38
C GLN A 248 4.28 -21.33 14.94
N LEU A 249 5.31 -21.09 14.14
CA LEU A 249 5.38 -21.54 12.75
C LEU A 249 5.68 -23.04 12.64
N VAL A 250 5.13 -23.66 11.60
CA VAL A 250 5.53 -25.01 11.14
C VAL A 250 6.98 -25.03 10.72
N GLU A 251 7.54 -26.22 10.56
CA GLU A 251 8.82 -26.44 9.88
C GLU A 251 8.81 -25.82 8.47
N GLY A 252 9.87 -25.07 8.13
CA GLY A 252 9.95 -24.31 6.88
C GLY A 252 8.99 -23.14 6.77
N GLY A 253 8.31 -22.75 7.86
CA GLY A 253 7.37 -21.64 7.88
C GLY A 253 8.01 -20.29 7.49
N LYS A 254 7.21 -19.35 6.96
CA LYS A 254 7.72 -18.11 6.37
C LYS A 254 6.97 -16.89 6.87
N ILE A 255 7.72 -15.80 7.09
CA ILE A 255 7.19 -14.50 7.49
C ILE A 255 7.46 -13.49 6.38
N ALA A 256 6.42 -12.88 5.84
CA ALA A 256 6.54 -11.68 5.00
C ALA A 256 6.46 -10.44 5.90
N ALA A 257 7.57 -9.77 6.13
CA ALA A 257 7.66 -8.54 6.92
C ALA A 257 7.41 -7.34 6.00
N ILE A 258 6.32 -6.60 6.25
CA ILE A 258 5.83 -5.51 5.39
C ILE A 258 5.86 -4.18 6.13
N GLY A 259 5.30 -4.15 7.35
CA GLY A 259 5.05 -2.91 8.07
C GLY A 259 5.62 -2.89 9.48
N MET A 260 5.68 -1.67 10.02
CA MET A 260 6.19 -1.38 11.36
C MET A 260 5.23 -0.42 12.08
N ALA A 261 3.91 -0.64 11.92
CA ALA A 261 2.90 0.27 12.47
C ALA A 261 2.85 0.28 13.99
N SER A 262 3.27 -0.81 14.66
CA SER A 262 3.42 -0.92 16.12
C SER A 262 4.84 -0.63 16.55
N SER A 263 5.83 -1.30 15.94
CA SER A 263 7.25 -1.15 16.26
C SER A 263 8.12 -1.50 15.06
N GLU A 264 9.23 -0.77 14.90
CA GLU A 264 10.30 -1.10 13.96
C GLU A 264 11.25 -2.17 14.54
N ASN A 265 11.26 -2.33 15.85
CA ASN A 265 12.09 -3.29 16.56
C ASN A 265 11.28 -4.52 16.99
N PHE A 266 11.89 -5.70 16.94
CA PHE A 266 11.37 -6.93 17.50
C PHE A 266 12.49 -7.80 18.04
N GLN A 267 12.21 -8.55 19.11
CA GLN A 267 13.12 -9.55 19.66
C GLN A 267 12.77 -10.91 19.08
N ILE A 268 13.77 -11.69 18.71
CA ILE A 268 13.58 -13.02 18.13
C ILE A 268 14.53 -14.03 18.74
N ASN A 269 14.03 -15.24 18.99
CA ASN A 269 14.84 -16.36 19.44
C ASN A 269 15.37 -17.12 18.21
N LEU A 270 16.60 -17.61 18.27
CA LEU A 270 17.21 -18.37 17.17
C LEU A 270 16.64 -19.79 17.03
N MET A 271 16.07 -20.37 18.09
CA MET A 271 15.57 -21.75 18.05
C MET A 271 14.55 -22.04 16.94
N PRO A 272 13.54 -21.19 16.67
CA PRO A 272 12.63 -21.40 15.52
C PRO A 272 13.37 -21.47 14.17
N PHE A 273 14.43 -20.67 14.00
CA PHE A 273 15.23 -20.67 12.78
C PHE A 273 16.04 -21.94 12.63
N ILE A 274 16.71 -22.39 13.69
CA ILE A 274 17.59 -23.58 13.68
C ILE A 274 16.74 -24.87 13.62
N LEU A 275 15.73 -24.99 14.50
CA LEU A 275 14.99 -26.24 14.68
C LEU A 275 13.82 -26.42 13.72
N ARG A 276 13.26 -25.31 13.20
CA ARG A 276 12.14 -25.34 12.24
C ARG A 276 12.47 -24.74 10.89
N GLY A 277 13.69 -24.22 10.67
CA GLY A 277 14.11 -23.67 9.39
C GLY A 277 13.22 -22.52 8.90
N ILE A 278 12.62 -21.73 9.79
CA ILE A 278 11.76 -20.63 9.40
C ILE A 278 12.56 -19.52 8.70
N GLN A 279 11.85 -18.69 7.93
CA GLN A 279 12.47 -17.60 7.18
C GLN A 279 11.68 -16.31 7.34
N ILE A 280 12.39 -15.17 7.43
CA ILE A 280 11.81 -13.83 7.34
C ILE A 280 12.19 -13.22 6.00
N ILE A 281 11.19 -12.72 5.28
CA ILE A 281 11.32 -12.14 3.95
C ILE A 281 10.85 -10.68 4.02
N GLY A 282 11.75 -9.73 3.83
CA GLY A 282 11.41 -8.33 3.72
C GLY A 282 10.69 -8.03 2.41
N ILE A 283 9.59 -7.29 2.47
CA ILE A 283 8.77 -6.95 1.30
C ILE A 283 9.00 -5.49 0.92
N ASN A 284 9.84 -5.26 -0.07
CA ASN A 284 10.07 -3.93 -0.62
C ASN A 284 9.40 -3.78 -2.00
N ALA A 285 8.18 -3.24 -1.99
CA ALA A 285 7.41 -3.02 -3.21
C ALA A 285 8.02 -1.93 -4.13
N GLU A 286 8.74 -0.95 -3.58
CA GLU A 286 9.33 0.16 -4.33
C GLU A 286 10.49 -0.29 -5.22
N SER A 287 11.34 -1.21 -4.74
CA SER A 287 12.50 -1.73 -5.46
C SER A 287 12.22 -2.96 -6.33
N THR A 288 10.94 -3.37 -6.44
CA THR A 288 10.55 -4.49 -7.31
C THR A 288 10.86 -4.18 -8.78
N ASP A 289 11.55 -5.09 -9.47
CA ASP A 289 11.92 -4.96 -10.88
C ASP A 289 10.71 -5.03 -11.82
N SER A 290 10.88 -4.56 -13.06
CA SER A 290 9.78 -4.43 -14.01
C SER A 290 9.16 -5.76 -14.46
N ALA A 291 9.91 -6.85 -14.47
CA ALA A 291 9.40 -8.15 -14.88
C ALA A 291 8.50 -8.74 -13.79
N LEU A 292 8.95 -8.69 -12.54
CA LEU A 292 8.16 -9.12 -11.39
C LEU A 292 6.93 -8.24 -11.21
N ARG A 293 7.04 -6.91 -11.38
CA ARG A 293 5.88 -6.01 -11.33
C ARG A 293 4.79 -6.41 -12.33
N LYS A 294 5.16 -6.69 -13.58
CA LYS A 294 4.21 -7.18 -14.60
C LYS A 294 3.52 -8.47 -14.17
N LYS A 295 4.27 -9.40 -13.55
CA LYS A 295 3.73 -10.67 -13.04
C LYS A 295 2.72 -10.42 -11.91
N ILE A 296 3.07 -9.59 -10.94
CA ILE A 296 2.19 -9.23 -9.81
C ILE A 296 0.91 -8.57 -10.32
N TRP A 297 0.99 -7.62 -11.25
CA TRP A 297 -0.20 -7.01 -11.84
C TRP A 297 -1.10 -8.01 -12.58
N LYS A 298 -0.53 -9.01 -13.27
CA LYS A 298 -1.32 -10.09 -13.89
C LYS A 298 -2.08 -10.91 -12.84
N GLU A 299 -1.48 -11.17 -11.69
CA GLU A 299 -2.13 -11.86 -10.57
C GLU A 299 -3.26 -10.99 -9.97
N ILE A 300 -3.01 -9.70 -9.77
CA ILE A 300 -4.02 -8.74 -9.30
C ILE A 300 -5.23 -8.67 -10.26
N VAL A 301 -5.02 -8.66 -11.57
CA VAL A 301 -6.11 -8.66 -12.56
C VAL A 301 -7.04 -9.86 -12.36
N LYS A 302 -6.52 -11.04 -12.07
CA LYS A 302 -7.33 -12.24 -11.80
C LYS A 302 -8.20 -12.05 -10.56
N ILE A 303 -7.63 -11.46 -9.50
CA ILE A 303 -8.32 -11.22 -8.22
C ILE A 303 -9.34 -10.08 -8.34
N SER A 304 -9.09 -9.10 -9.23
CA SER A 304 -9.95 -7.92 -9.41
C SER A 304 -11.38 -8.23 -9.88
N LYS A 305 -11.66 -9.48 -10.24
CA LYS A 305 -12.98 -9.96 -10.66
C LYS A 305 -13.87 -10.38 -9.47
N GLU A 306 -13.31 -10.46 -8.25
CA GLU A 306 -14.04 -10.92 -7.07
C GLU A 306 -15.10 -9.92 -6.60
N LYS A 307 -16.26 -10.46 -6.22
CA LYS A 307 -17.38 -9.66 -5.69
C LYS A 307 -17.03 -9.00 -4.35
N THR A 308 -16.23 -9.68 -3.53
CA THR A 308 -15.77 -9.20 -2.20
C THR A 308 -14.96 -7.92 -2.26
N LEU A 309 -14.34 -7.58 -3.43
CA LEU A 309 -13.63 -6.31 -3.57
C LEU A 309 -14.51 -5.07 -3.38
N LYS A 310 -15.83 -5.19 -3.54
CA LYS A 310 -16.76 -4.08 -3.27
C LYS A 310 -16.84 -3.75 -1.77
N LEU A 311 -16.53 -4.71 -0.91
CA LEU A 311 -16.61 -4.59 0.54
C LEU A 311 -15.36 -3.94 1.16
N VAL A 312 -14.22 -4.01 0.45
CA VAL A 312 -12.91 -3.69 1.04
C VAL A 312 -12.50 -2.23 0.89
N TYR A 313 -13.29 -1.38 0.24
CA TYR A 313 -12.93 0.01 0.04
C TYR A 313 -14.09 0.98 0.22
N GLN A 314 -13.75 2.19 0.58
CA GLN A 314 -14.62 3.37 0.49
C GLN A 314 -14.05 4.38 -0.50
N GLU A 315 -14.92 5.18 -1.13
CA GLU A 315 -14.54 6.25 -2.05
C GLU A 315 -14.85 7.62 -1.43
N CYS A 316 -13.95 8.56 -1.63
CA CYS A 316 -14.17 9.95 -1.28
C CYS A 316 -13.65 10.87 -2.38
N ASN A 317 -14.01 12.15 -2.33
CA ASN A 317 -13.35 13.19 -3.12
C ASN A 317 -12.14 13.76 -2.38
N ILE A 318 -11.34 14.58 -3.07
CA ILE A 318 -10.11 15.16 -2.51
C ILE A 318 -10.37 16.01 -1.25
N HIS A 319 -11.47 16.74 -1.17
CA HIS A 319 -11.81 17.55 0.01
C HIS A 319 -12.12 16.68 1.23
N ASN A 320 -12.92 15.63 1.05
CA ASN A 320 -13.29 14.71 2.12
C ASN A 320 -12.11 13.82 2.57
N SER A 321 -11.06 13.69 1.76
CA SER A 321 -9.86 12.92 2.11
C SER A 321 -9.18 13.42 3.39
N ILE A 322 -9.27 14.72 3.69
CA ILE A 322 -8.69 15.32 4.91
C ILE A 322 -9.29 14.68 6.18
N ASN A 323 -10.61 14.52 6.22
CA ASN A 323 -11.28 13.88 7.36
C ASN A 323 -10.93 12.40 7.49
N ILE A 324 -10.78 11.71 6.35
CA ILE A 324 -10.40 10.30 6.35
C ILE A 324 -8.94 10.12 6.77
N ILE A 325 -8.04 11.02 6.37
CA ILE A 325 -6.65 11.04 6.86
C ILE A 325 -6.63 11.09 8.40
N LYS A 326 -7.47 11.93 9.02
CA LYS A 326 -7.62 11.98 10.49
C LYS A 326 -8.11 10.66 11.07
N LYS A 327 -9.12 10.03 10.44
CA LYS A 327 -9.63 8.71 10.87
C LYS A 327 -8.55 7.62 10.81
N ILE A 328 -7.76 7.58 9.72
CA ILE A 328 -6.67 6.61 9.59
C ILE A 328 -5.59 6.86 10.66
N LYS A 329 -5.22 8.13 10.88
CA LYS A 329 -4.27 8.52 11.92
C LYS A 329 -4.70 8.04 13.30
N ASN A 330 -6.00 8.13 13.61
CA ASN A 330 -6.59 7.70 14.88
C ASN A 330 -6.95 6.20 14.89
N ASN A 331 -6.52 5.44 13.88
CA ASN A 331 -6.76 4.00 13.73
C ASN A 331 -8.26 3.60 13.75
N THR A 332 -9.18 4.51 13.33
CA THR A 332 -10.61 4.23 13.27
C THR A 332 -11.11 3.85 11.87
N ASN A 333 -10.26 3.91 10.87
CA ASN A 333 -10.60 3.50 9.50
C ASN A 333 -10.48 1.97 9.32
N VAL A 334 -11.32 1.42 8.46
CA VAL A 334 -11.28 0.02 8.01
C VAL A 334 -11.17 0.01 6.49
N GLY A 335 -10.33 -0.84 5.96
CA GLY A 335 -10.20 -1.06 4.52
C GLY A 335 -9.44 0.00 3.76
N ARG A 336 -9.57 -0.10 2.44
CA ARG A 336 -8.95 0.82 1.48
C ARG A 336 -9.74 2.11 1.36
N VAL A 337 -9.03 3.17 1.10
CA VAL A 337 -9.65 4.46 0.73
C VAL A 337 -9.13 4.87 -0.64
N ILE A 338 -10.04 5.03 -1.59
CA ILE A 338 -9.73 5.61 -2.89
C ILE A 338 -10.24 7.05 -2.94
N VAL A 339 -9.45 7.90 -3.55
CA VAL A 339 -9.76 9.33 -3.68
C VAL A 339 -10.03 9.63 -5.15
N ARG A 340 -11.28 10.00 -5.45
CA ARG A 340 -11.64 10.53 -6.76
C ARG A 340 -11.14 11.97 -6.84
N ILE A 341 -10.30 12.23 -7.82
CA ILE A 341 -9.64 13.53 -8.00
C ILE A 341 -10.43 14.42 -8.95
N ILE A 342 -11.06 13.82 -9.98
CA ILE A 342 -11.84 14.49 -11.02
C ILE A 342 -13.20 13.84 -11.13
#